data_eb196cac1a550bcabe68bcbe6bc161bf
#
_entry.id   eb196cac1a550bcabe68bcbe6bc161bf
#
_cell.length_a   1.000
_cell.length_b   1.000
_cell.length_c   1.000
_cell.angle_alpha   90.00
_cell.angle_beta   90.00
_cell.angle_gamma   90.00
#
_symmetry.space_group_name_H-M   'P 1'
#
loop_
_entity.id
_entity.type
_entity.pdbx_description
1 polymer ?
#
loop_
_entity_poly.entity_id
_entity_poly.type
_entity_poly.pdbx_seq_one_letter_code
_entity_poly.pdbx_strand_id
1 'polypeptide(L)'
;MNMYMKKLWCLVFVFSFVLGLSAQTKMRVWIKGSITDYPVAIIDSITFFEDLEGAFSVDVNKKVVFSKGNLQYHPTNNEWRFAEFQTDCIGGANDNISDTFDGWIDLFGWGTGSNPTNISGGGETYIFTDWGINQIGNDTPYTLRTLTDKEWHYLRYERNNAERLIGVAQINEVNGLILLPDAWTCPEGVGFQAGFHTERDDTYYAAYQKISHSDWSKMEQAGAIFLPAAGSRYVSQTDLVQFYGCYWTASSYNDYSACIFQFFSNGADIDHLNRSMGLSVRLVREL
;
A
#
# COMPACT_ATOMS: atom_id res chain seq x y z
N MET A 1 26.20 16.27 14.43
CA MET A 1 25.98 15.20 15.43
C MET A 1 24.51 14.86 15.36
N ASN A 2 24.23 13.70 14.82
CA ASN A 2 22.95 13.28 14.23
C ASN A 2 21.74 13.38 15.15
N MET A 3 20.63 13.86 14.61
CA MET A 3 19.30 14.00 15.24
C MET A 3 18.74 12.65 15.80
N TYR A 4 19.20 11.52 15.25
CA TYR A 4 18.86 10.16 15.72
C TYR A 4 19.39 9.84 17.12
N MET A 5 20.50 10.41 17.54
CA MET A 5 21.03 10.17 18.90
C MET A 5 20.23 10.90 19.99
N LYS A 6 19.50 11.97 19.66
CA LYS A 6 18.65 12.66 20.67
C LYS A 6 17.38 11.90 21.01
N LYS A 7 16.85 11.09 20.08
CA LYS A 7 15.67 10.24 20.35
C LYS A 7 16.02 9.00 21.19
N LEU A 8 17.24 8.47 21.05
CA LEU A 8 17.67 7.30 21.81
C LEU A 8 17.95 7.62 23.30
N TRP A 9 18.35 8.85 23.60
CA TRP A 9 18.62 9.27 24.98
C TRP A 9 17.36 9.41 25.85
N CYS A 10 16.21 9.69 25.26
CA CYS A 10 14.96 9.73 26.03
C CYS A 10 14.46 8.32 26.42
N LEU A 11 14.77 7.30 25.64
CA LEU A 11 14.38 5.91 25.93
C LEU A 11 15.29 5.25 26.99
N VAL A 12 16.57 5.60 27.06
CA VAL A 12 17.53 5.00 28.01
C VAL A 12 17.33 5.49 29.44
N PHE A 13 16.75 6.69 29.65
CA PHE A 13 16.50 7.22 31.00
C PHE A 13 15.31 6.58 31.72
N VAL A 14 14.45 5.82 31.05
CA VAL A 14 13.31 5.13 31.67
C VAL A 14 13.72 3.78 32.30
N PHE A 15 14.86 3.20 31.89
CA PHE A 15 15.28 1.85 32.33
C PHE A 15 16.39 1.80 33.37
N SER A 16 16.97 2.91 33.82
CA SER A 16 18.13 2.90 34.72
C SER A 16 17.83 3.20 36.19
N PHE A 17 16.59 3.19 36.64
CA PHE A 17 16.23 3.37 38.04
C PHE A 17 15.30 2.27 38.56
N VAL A 18 15.83 1.07 38.67
CA VAL A 18 15.19 0.03 39.49
C VAL A 18 16.14 -0.32 40.66
N LEU A 19 16.16 0.54 41.64
CA LEU A 19 16.47 0.20 43.02
C LEU A 19 15.87 1.28 43.94
N GLY A 20 14.65 1.06 44.44
CA GLY A 20 14.02 1.91 45.44
C GLY A 20 12.58 2.31 45.12
N LEU A 21 11.67 1.38 45.24
CA LEU A 21 10.27 1.51 45.67
C LEU A 21 9.57 2.86 45.47
N SER A 22 9.08 3.09 44.27
CA SER A 22 7.73 3.64 44.03
C SER A 22 7.37 3.26 42.58
N ALA A 23 6.46 2.32 42.43
CA ALA A 23 5.95 1.96 41.09
C ALA A 23 5.48 3.23 40.41
N GLN A 24 6.04 3.57 39.25
CA GLN A 24 5.50 4.65 38.43
C GLN A 24 4.06 4.30 38.09
N THR A 25 3.13 5.06 38.66
CA THR A 25 1.69 4.82 38.50
C THR A 25 1.13 5.48 37.27
N LYS A 26 1.93 6.30 36.57
CA LYS A 26 1.50 7.06 35.38
C LYS A 26 2.59 7.13 34.32
N MET A 27 2.18 6.95 33.07
CA MET A 27 2.95 7.28 31.88
C MET A 27 2.61 8.72 31.45
N ARG A 28 3.61 9.56 31.25
CA ARG A 28 3.43 10.95 30.81
C ARG A 28 3.84 11.11 29.35
N VAL A 29 2.91 11.57 28.52
CA VAL A 29 3.12 11.80 27.08
C VAL A 29 3.10 13.29 26.80
N TRP A 30 4.14 13.78 26.09
CA TRP A 30 4.24 15.15 25.59
C TRP A 30 3.97 15.17 24.10
N ILE A 31 2.95 15.91 23.66
CA ILE A 31 2.61 16.09 22.25
C ILE A 31 2.45 17.60 21.99
N LYS A 32 3.31 18.15 21.13
CA LYS A 32 3.23 19.58 20.68
C LYS A 32 2.99 20.56 21.82
N GLY A 33 3.68 20.39 22.96
CA GLY A 33 3.55 21.27 24.13
C GLY A 33 2.40 20.93 25.08
N SER A 34 1.59 19.94 24.79
CA SER A 34 0.55 19.41 25.68
C SER A 34 1.06 18.21 26.46
N ILE A 35 0.61 18.05 27.72
CA ILE A 35 0.99 16.94 28.59
C ILE A 35 -0.26 16.15 28.94
N THR A 36 -0.19 14.82 28.73
CA THR A 36 -1.26 13.91 29.16
C THR A 36 -0.68 12.79 30.01
N ASP A 37 -1.26 12.54 31.18
CA ASP A 37 -0.89 11.47 32.09
C ASP A 37 -1.85 10.29 31.95
N TYR A 38 -1.32 9.10 31.70
CA TYR A 38 -2.06 7.83 31.62
C TYR A 38 -1.69 6.94 32.83
N PRO A 39 -2.68 6.39 33.56
CA PRO A 39 -2.41 5.39 34.60
C PRO A 39 -1.75 4.13 33.99
N VAL A 40 -0.58 3.75 34.46
CA VAL A 40 0.14 2.57 33.92
C VAL A 40 -0.68 1.29 34.09
N ALA A 41 -1.49 1.19 35.15
CA ALA A 41 -2.32 0.02 35.43
C ALA A 41 -3.39 -0.32 34.40
N ILE A 42 -3.72 0.62 33.48
CA ILE A 42 -4.70 0.42 32.41
C ILE A 42 -4.07 0.37 31.02
N ILE A 43 -2.73 0.33 30.94
CA ILE A 43 -1.99 0.25 29.68
C ILE A 43 -1.58 -1.20 29.47
N ASP A 44 -2.27 -1.90 28.61
CA ASP A 44 -1.97 -3.28 28.25
C ASP A 44 -0.81 -3.37 27.24
N SER A 45 -0.72 -2.41 26.33
CA SER A 45 0.36 -2.32 25.35
C SER A 45 0.56 -0.88 24.86
N ILE A 46 1.77 -0.55 24.43
CA ILE A 46 2.09 0.68 23.72
C ILE A 46 2.54 0.27 22.31
N THR A 47 1.71 0.53 21.33
CA THR A 47 2.04 0.30 19.92
C THR A 47 2.27 1.65 19.25
N PHE A 48 3.43 1.83 18.66
CA PHE A 48 3.70 2.99 17.81
C PHE A 48 3.29 2.61 16.40
N PHE A 49 2.17 3.17 15.94
CA PHE A 49 1.82 3.13 14.54
C PHE A 49 2.63 4.23 13.85
N GLU A 50 3.39 3.88 12.82
CA GLU A 50 3.72 4.85 11.79
C GLU A 50 2.42 5.04 10.99
N ASP A 51 1.54 5.92 11.46
CA ASP A 51 0.46 6.40 10.61
C ASP A 51 1.13 7.05 9.40
N LEU A 52 0.94 6.46 8.23
CA LEU A 52 1.19 7.16 6.98
C LEU A 52 0.38 8.45 7.07
N GLU A 53 1.05 9.58 7.25
CA GLU A 53 0.40 10.88 7.32
C GLU A 53 -0.31 11.12 5.99
N GLY A 54 -1.58 10.70 5.88
CA GLY A 54 -2.33 10.89 4.66
C GLY A 54 -3.66 10.14 4.67
N ALA A 55 -4.74 10.87 4.68
CA ALA A 55 -6.07 10.36 4.48
C ALA A 55 -6.49 10.53 3.02
N PHE A 56 -7.12 9.53 2.47
CA PHE A 56 -7.65 9.50 1.11
C PHE A 56 -9.16 9.33 1.14
N SER A 57 -9.91 10.28 0.59
CA SER A 57 -11.36 10.13 0.41
C SER A 57 -11.64 9.10 -0.66
N VAL A 58 -12.44 8.11 -0.31
CA VAL A 58 -12.91 7.03 -1.19
C VAL A 58 -14.44 7.03 -1.36
N ASP A 59 -15.12 7.94 -0.69
CA ASP A 59 -16.54 8.27 -0.80
C ASP A 59 -16.77 9.63 -0.11
N VAL A 60 -17.96 10.21 -0.24
CA VAL A 60 -18.33 11.52 0.33
C VAL A 60 -17.98 11.62 1.82
N ASN A 61 -18.19 10.57 2.61
CA ASN A 61 -17.95 10.55 4.04
C ASN A 61 -17.02 9.40 4.48
N LYS A 62 -16.24 8.84 3.56
CA LYS A 62 -15.39 7.70 3.84
C LYS A 62 -13.96 8.00 3.48
N LYS A 63 -13.08 7.83 4.44
CA LYS A 63 -11.64 8.00 4.26
C LYS A 63 -10.89 6.76 4.66
N VAL A 64 -9.75 6.56 4.03
CA VAL A 64 -8.85 5.44 4.28
C VAL A 64 -7.40 5.90 4.36
N VAL A 65 -6.56 5.08 4.96
CA VAL A 65 -5.11 5.10 4.80
C VAL A 65 -4.68 3.82 4.09
N PHE A 66 -3.73 3.95 3.18
CA PHE A 66 -3.17 2.79 2.46
C PHE A 66 -2.13 2.05 3.30
N SER A 67 -2.02 0.74 3.06
CA SER A 67 -0.91 -0.07 3.57
C SER A 67 0.45 0.47 3.10
N LYS A 68 1.49 0.18 3.86
CA LYS A 68 2.87 0.61 3.61
C LYS A 68 3.38 0.24 2.22
N GLY A 69 3.04 -0.93 1.71
CA GLY A 69 3.48 -1.45 0.42
C GLY A 69 2.45 -2.42 -0.17
N ASN A 70 2.75 -2.99 -1.32
CA ASN A 70 1.96 -4.07 -1.89
C ASN A 70 1.99 -5.29 -0.99
N LEU A 71 0.89 -6.04 -1.00
CA LEU A 71 0.78 -7.28 -0.25
C LEU A 71 1.73 -8.34 -0.83
N GLN A 72 2.39 -9.09 0.04
CA GLN A 72 3.26 -10.21 -0.31
C GLN A 72 2.92 -11.44 0.54
N TYR A 73 3.10 -12.62 -0.06
CA TYR A 73 2.89 -13.91 0.60
C TYR A 73 4.05 -14.86 0.34
N HIS A 74 4.43 -15.61 1.37
CA HIS A 74 5.45 -16.67 1.28
C HIS A 74 4.78 -18.04 1.46
N PRO A 75 4.59 -18.83 0.39
CA PRO A 75 3.83 -20.08 0.45
C PRO A 75 4.36 -21.10 1.48
N THR A 76 5.64 -21.40 1.44
CA THR A 76 6.25 -22.41 2.33
C THR A 76 6.13 -22.05 3.80
N ASN A 77 6.22 -20.76 4.14
CA ASN A 77 6.15 -20.27 5.51
C ASN A 77 4.71 -19.95 5.96
N ASN A 78 3.75 -19.90 5.00
CA ASN A 78 2.40 -19.37 5.21
C ASN A 78 2.43 -17.99 5.90
N GLU A 79 3.25 -17.09 5.36
CA GLU A 79 3.52 -15.79 5.96
C GLU A 79 3.06 -14.66 5.03
N TRP A 80 2.38 -13.67 5.61
CA TRP A 80 1.94 -12.46 4.93
C TRP A 80 2.71 -11.25 5.44
N ARG A 81 3.10 -10.36 4.50
CA ARG A 81 3.69 -9.07 4.84
C ARG A 81 3.30 -8.02 3.81
N PHE A 82 3.57 -6.75 4.11
CA PHE A 82 3.67 -5.72 3.10
C PHE A 82 5.12 -5.61 2.62
N ALA A 83 5.29 -5.24 1.36
CA ALA A 83 6.58 -4.86 0.80
C ALA A 83 7.26 -3.82 1.70
N GLU A 84 8.57 -3.92 1.87
CA GLU A 84 9.33 -3.04 2.75
C GLU A 84 9.33 -1.59 2.25
N PHE A 85 9.52 -1.44 0.92
CA PHE A 85 9.41 -0.15 0.23
C PHE A 85 8.21 -0.16 -0.70
N GLN A 86 7.60 1.01 -0.90
CA GLN A 86 6.46 1.14 -1.80
C GLN A 86 6.82 0.85 -3.26
N THR A 87 8.10 0.94 -3.62
CA THR A 87 8.63 0.63 -4.96
C THR A 87 8.87 -0.86 -5.19
N ASP A 88 8.81 -1.70 -4.16
CA ASP A 88 9.14 -3.11 -4.31
C ASP A 88 8.05 -3.87 -5.08
N CYS A 89 8.49 -4.66 -6.05
CA CYS A 89 7.70 -5.67 -6.75
C CYS A 89 8.55 -6.92 -6.98
N ILE A 90 7.92 -8.09 -6.85
CA ILE A 90 8.60 -9.39 -6.95
C ILE A 90 8.98 -9.75 -8.40
N GLY A 91 8.21 -9.27 -9.38
CA GLY A 91 8.49 -9.52 -10.78
C GLY A 91 8.42 -10.99 -11.16
N GLY A 92 9.38 -11.46 -11.96
CA GLY A 92 9.38 -12.81 -12.54
C GLY A 92 9.40 -13.98 -11.54
N ALA A 93 9.70 -13.76 -10.26
CA ALA A 93 9.57 -14.83 -9.27
C ALA A 93 8.11 -15.29 -9.08
N ASN A 94 7.12 -14.47 -9.43
CA ASN A 94 5.72 -14.87 -9.49
C ASN A 94 5.42 -15.99 -10.50
N ASP A 95 6.30 -16.27 -11.43
CA ASP A 95 6.17 -17.38 -12.38
C ASP A 95 6.21 -18.75 -11.69
N ASN A 96 6.81 -18.81 -10.50
CA ASN A 96 6.98 -20.03 -9.72
C ASN A 96 5.85 -20.28 -8.71
N ILE A 97 4.74 -19.55 -8.80
CA ILE A 97 3.64 -19.64 -7.82
C ILE A 97 3.14 -21.09 -7.67
N SER A 98 3.26 -21.60 -6.45
CA SER A 98 2.78 -22.91 -6.02
C SER A 98 2.78 -22.99 -4.49
N ASP A 99 2.10 -23.96 -3.91
CA ASP A 99 2.05 -24.17 -2.45
C ASP A 99 3.42 -24.51 -1.83
N THR A 100 4.37 -24.94 -2.67
CA THR A 100 5.73 -25.34 -2.25
C THR A 100 6.80 -24.34 -2.69
N PHE A 101 6.41 -23.20 -3.25
CA PHE A 101 7.37 -22.19 -3.65
C PHE A 101 8.04 -21.57 -2.43
N ASP A 102 9.38 -21.64 -2.39
CA ASP A 102 10.18 -21.07 -1.31
C ASP A 102 10.67 -19.67 -1.67
N GLY A 103 9.74 -18.73 -1.68
CA GLY A 103 9.96 -17.33 -2.02
C GLY A 103 8.69 -16.50 -1.86
N TRP A 104 8.83 -15.21 -2.03
CA TRP A 104 7.72 -14.27 -1.95
C TRP A 104 7.00 -14.13 -3.29
N ILE A 105 5.67 -13.98 -3.25
CA ILE A 105 4.80 -13.64 -4.38
C ILE A 105 4.00 -12.39 -4.05
N ASP A 106 3.61 -11.59 -5.05
CA ASP A 106 2.81 -10.37 -4.91
C ASP A 106 1.77 -10.17 -6.03
N LEU A 107 1.62 -11.18 -6.92
CA LEU A 107 0.61 -11.20 -7.97
C LEU A 107 -0.39 -12.34 -7.72
N PHE A 108 -1.55 -12.00 -7.18
CA PHE A 108 -2.58 -12.91 -6.70
C PHE A 108 -3.74 -13.04 -7.68
N GLY A 109 -4.38 -14.22 -7.75
CA GLY A 109 -5.72 -14.38 -8.34
C GLY A 109 -6.76 -13.59 -7.55
N TRP A 110 -7.86 -13.17 -8.19
CA TRP A 110 -8.88 -12.37 -7.52
C TRP A 110 -9.51 -13.12 -6.33
N GLY A 111 -9.59 -12.45 -5.17
CA GLY A 111 -10.26 -12.99 -3.97
C GLY A 111 -9.62 -14.25 -3.39
N THR A 112 -8.30 -14.42 -3.55
CA THR A 112 -7.58 -15.61 -3.06
C THR A 112 -7.05 -15.44 -1.63
N GLY A 113 -7.66 -14.61 -0.80
CA GLY A 113 -7.19 -14.37 0.58
C GLY A 113 -7.05 -15.63 1.43
N SER A 114 -7.87 -16.66 1.21
CA SER A 114 -7.77 -17.96 1.90
C SER A 114 -6.96 -19.03 1.13
N ASN A 115 -6.60 -18.77 -0.13
CA ASN A 115 -5.82 -19.69 -0.98
C ASN A 115 -4.95 -18.88 -1.96
N PRO A 116 -3.88 -18.22 -1.47
CA PRO A 116 -3.12 -17.22 -2.23
C PRO A 116 -2.34 -17.77 -3.43
N THR A 117 -2.10 -19.07 -3.48
CA THR A 117 -1.41 -19.74 -4.60
C THR A 117 -2.36 -20.24 -5.69
N ASN A 118 -3.69 -20.05 -5.51
CA ASN A 118 -4.67 -20.45 -6.51
C ASN A 118 -4.56 -19.59 -7.78
N ILE A 119 -4.27 -20.24 -8.91
CA ILE A 119 -4.18 -19.62 -10.23
C ILE A 119 -5.33 -20.04 -11.16
N SER A 120 -6.29 -20.83 -10.68
CA SER A 120 -7.34 -21.42 -11.55
C SER A 120 -8.49 -20.46 -11.86
N GLY A 121 -8.60 -19.34 -11.17
CA GLY A 121 -9.50 -18.24 -11.52
C GLY A 121 -10.99 -18.46 -11.41
N GLY A 122 -11.42 -19.57 -10.86
CA GLY A 122 -12.83 -19.73 -10.48
C GLY A 122 -13.70 -20.48 -11.47
N GLY A 123 -14.95 -20.53 -11.17
CA GLY A 123 -16.13 -21.05 -11.84
C GLY A 123 -17.34 -20.40 -11.16
N GLU A 124 -18.56 -20.81 -11.47
CA GLU A 124 -19.80 -20.26 -10.94
C GLU A 124 -19.91 -20.24 -9.40
N THR A 125 -19.04 -20.98 -8.70
CA THR A 125 -19.00 -21.10 -7.24
C THR A 125 -17.85 -20.30 -6.61
N TYR A 126 -17.15 -19.46 -7.37
CA TYR A 126 -16.02 -18.72 -6.85
C TYR A 126 -16.45 -17.62 -5.87
N ILE A 127 -16.04 -17.74 -4.62
CA ILE A 127 -16.34 -16.77 -3.56
C ILE A 127 -15.11 -15.87 -3.37
N PHE A 128 -15.32 -14.57 -3.47
CA PHE A 128 -14.31 -13.58 -3.11
C PHE A 128 -13.96 -13.69 -1.63
N THR A 129 -12.70 -13.90 -1.34
CA THR A 129 -12.17 -13.85 0.02
C THR A 129 -11.13 -12.73 0.06
N ASP A 130 -11.42 -11.67 0.80
CA ASP A 130 -10.50 -10.53 0.95
C ASP A 130 -9.20 -10.97 1.64
N TRP A 131 -8.09 -10.41 1.21
CA TRP A 131 -6.77 -10.71 1.81
C TRP A 131 -6.64 -10.16 3.23
N GLY A 132 -7.40 -9.14 3.58
CA GLY A 132 -7.44 -8.56 4.93
C GLY A 132 -7.95 -9.49 6.03
N ILE A 133 -8.48 -10.67 5.69
CA ILE A 133 -8.82 -11.71 6.69
C ILE A 133 -7.59 -12.28 7.39
N ASN A 134 -6.41 -12.11 6.80
CA ASN A 134 -5.16 -12.67 7.29
C ASN A 134 -4.47 -11.73 8.27
N GLN A 135 -3.62 -12.31 9.11
CA GLN A 135 -2.64 -11.54 9.86
C GLN A 135 -1.50 -11.15 8.91
N ILE A 136 -1.30 -9.86 8.68
CA ILE A 136 -0.28 -9.33 7.78
C ILE A 136 0.76 -8.63 8.64
N GLY A 137 1.93 -9.25 8.81
CA GLY A 137 2.93 -8.77 9.76
C GLY A 137 2.34 -8.65 11.16
N ASN A 138 2.32 -7.43 11.72
CA ASN A 138 1.78 -7.14 13.05
C ASN A 138 0.31 -6.67 13.01
N ASP A 139 -0.31 -6.51 11.82
CA ASP A 139 -1.69 -6.08 11.72
C ASP A 139 -2.66 -7.18 12.15
N THR A 140 -3.69 -6.79 12.88
CA THR A 140 -4.75 -7.71 13.30
C THR A 140 -5.62 -8.11 12.09
N PRO A 141 -5.99 -9.39 11.93
CA PRO A 141 -6.95 -9.81 10.90
C PRO A 141 -8.22 -8.95 10.89
N TYR A 142 -8.76 -8.72 9.70
CA TYR A 142 -9.97 -7.91 9.44
C TYR A 142 -9.85 -6.40 9.73
N THR A 143 -8.66 -5.88 9.99
CA THR A 143 -8.46 -4.42 10.15
C THR A 143 -8.14 -3.73 8.82
N LEU A 144 -7.77 -4.50 7.82
CA LEU A 144 -7.46 -4.05 6.48
C LEU A 144 -8.44 -4.68 5.48
N ARG A 145 -8.65 -4.02 4.36
CA ARG A 145 -9.50 -4.51 3.26
C ARG A 145 -9.04 -4.02 1.90
N THR A 146 -9.52 -4.65 0.86
CA THR A 146 -9.38 -4.19 -0.53
C THR A 146 -10.41 -3.09 -0.83
N LEU A 147 -10.04 -2.08 -1.61
CA LEU A 147 -10.99 -1.08 -2.12
C LEU A 147 -11.91 -1.70 -3.17
N THR A 148 -13.16 -1.24 -3.22
CA THR A 148 -14.10 -1.54 -4.30
C THR A 148 -13.78 -0.74 -5.57
N ASP A 149 -14.36 -1.12 -6.71
CA ASP A 149 -14.27 -0.38 -7.97
C ASP A 149 -14.80 1.06 -7.81
N LYS A 150 -15.91 1.25 -7.08
CA LYS A 150 -16.50 2.56 -6.81
C LYS A 150 -15.60 3.44 -5.95
N GLU A 151 -14.94 2.87 -4.96
CA GLU A 151 -13.99 3.61 -4.11
C GLU A 151 -12.75 4.04 -4.90
N TRP A 152 -12.22 3.18 -5.77
CA TRP A 152 -11.15 3.56 -6.68
C TRP A 152 -11.60 4.63 -7.69
N HIS A 153 -12.85 4.51 -8.22
CA HIS A 153 -13.43 5.51 -9.11
C HIS A 153 -13.56 6.88 -8.41
N TYR A 154 -14.09 6.89 -7.18
CA TYR A 154 -14.20 8.12 -6.39
C TYR A 154 -12.83 8.76 -6.14
N LEU A 155 -11.85 7.97 -5.72
CA LEU A 155 -10.48 8.40 -5.47
C LEU A 155 -9.84 8.99 -6.75
N ARG A 156 -10.11 8.40 -7.90
CA ARG A 156 -9.53 8.80 -9.19
C ARG A 156 -10.21 10.02 -9.80
N TYR A 157 -11.54 10.15 -9.66
CA TYR A 157 -12.31 11.11 -10.45
C TYR A 157 -13.17 12.08 -9.65
N GLU A 158 -13.64 11.71 -8.45
CA GLU A 158 -14.71 12.43 -7.78
C GLU A 158 -14.26 13.21 -6.54
N ARG A 159 -13.21 12.75 -5.84
CA ARG A 159 -12.71 13.49 -4.68
C ARG A 159 -12.22 14.88 -5.08
N ASN A 160 -12.26 15.81 -4.13
CA ASN A 160 -11.85 17.18 -4.40
C ASN A 160 -10.42 17.25 -4.96
N ASN A 161 -10.22 17.96 -6.07
CA ASN A 161 -8.95 18.08 -6.79
C ASN A 161 -8.34 16.75 -7.27
N ALA A 162 -9.13 15.72 -7.53
CA ALA A 162 -8.68 14.37 -7.89
C ALA A 162 -7.58 14.36 -8.97
N GLU A 163 -7.74 15.17 -10.04
CA GLU A 163 -6.79 15.31 -11.15
C GLU A 163 -5.41 15.82 -10.75
N ARG A 164 -5.32 16.58 -9.65
CA ARG A 164 -4.07 17.15 -9.10
C ARG A 164 -3.44 16.29 -8.03
N LEU A 165 -4.12 15.23 -7.63
CA LEU A 165 -3.71 14.34 -6.55
C LEU A 165 -3.28 12.96 -7.05
N ILE A 166 -2.99 12.85 -8.36
CA ILE A 166 -2.55 11.60 -9.00
C ILE A 166 -1.59 11.92 -10.14
N GLY A 167 -0.59 11.08 -10.33
CA GLY A 167 0.32 11.23 -11.47
C GLY A 167 1.33 10.10 -11.57
N VAL A 168 1.90 9.92 -12.76
CA VAL A 168 2.89 8.88 -13.02
C VAL A 168 4.32 9.36 -12.74
N ALA A 169 5.12 8.51 -12.15
CA ALA A 169 6.52 8.82 -11.83
C ALA A 169 7.40 7.57 -11.87
N GLN A 170 8.70 7.78 -11.99
CA GLN A 170 9.72 6.77 -11.78
C GLN A 170 10.49 7.09 -10.49
N ILE A 171 10.51 6.14 -9.56
CA ILE A 171 11.21 6.24 -8.27
C ILE A 171 12.17 5.04 -8.15
N ASN A 172 13.45 5.28 -7.90
CA ASN A 172 14.47 4.22 -7.82
C ASN A 172 14.42 3.25 -9.03
N GLU A 173 14.29 3.81 -10.23
CA GLU A 173 14.17 3.06 -11.49
C GLU A 173 12.88 2.23 -11.64
N VAL A 174 11.95 2.33 -10.71
CA VAL A 174 10.63 1.68 -10.77
C VAL A 174 9.60 2.67 -11.27
N ASN A 175 8.92 2.32 -12.36
CA ASN A 175 7.79 3.07 -12.89
C ASN A 175 6.54 2.79 -12.07
N GLY A 176 5.70 3.80 -11.86
CA GLY A 176 4.48 3.64 -11.09
C GLY A 176 3.60 4.88 -11.05
N LEU A 177 2.57 4.79 -10.25
CA LEU A 177 1.60 5.83 -10.02
C LEU A 177 1.74 6.38 -8.60
N ILE A 178 1.82 7.70 -8.47
CA ILE A 178 1.75 8.39 -7.19
C ILE A 178 0.30 8.81 -6.94
N LEU A 179 -0.20 8.47 -5.75
CA LEU A 179 -1.42 8.99 -5.17
C LEU A 179 -1.06 9.93 -4.03
N LEU A 180 -1.63 11.13 -4.03
CA LEU A 180 -1.43 12.14 -3.00
C LEU A 180 -2.65 12.20 -2.09
N PRO A 181 -2.49 12.37 -0.76
CA PRO A 181 -3.61 12.47 0.18
C PRO A 181 -4.45 13.74 -0.07
N ASP A 182 -5.65 13.78 0.50
CA ASP A 182 -6.59 14.90 0.31
C ASP A 182 -6.03 16.25 0.76
N ALA A 183 -5.28 16.25 1.86
CA ALA A 183 -4.66 17.43 2.44
C ALA A 183 -3.22 17.66 1.93
N TRP A 184 -2.92 17.19 0.71
CA TRP A 184 -1.58 17.28 0.16
C TRP A 184 -1.03 18.68 0.11
N THR A 185 0.16 18.84 0.66
CA THR A 185 1.00 20.03 0.47
C THR A 185 2.37 19.55 -0.01
N CYS A 186 2.79 20.00 -1.17
CA CYS A 186 4.08 19.59 -1.72
C CYS A 186 5.22 20.02 -0.80
N PRO A 187 6.08 19.10 -0.35
CA PRO A 187 7.22 19.45 0.47
C PRO A 187 8.18 20.40 -0.25
N GLU A 188 8.84 21.27 0.50
CA GLU A 188 9.77 22.26 -0.05
C GLU A 188 10.91 21.60 -0.86
N GLY A 189 11.13 22.13 -2.06
CA GLY A 189 12.16 21.68 -2.99
C GLY A 189 11.81 20.42 -3.79
N VAL A 190 10.61 19.86 -3.62
CA VAL A 190 10.13 18.71 -4.42
C VAL A 190 9.46 19.21 -5.69
N GLY A 191 9.87 18.66 -6.84
CA GLY A 191 9.39 19.07 -8.17
C GLY A 191 8.38 18.13 -8.81
N PHE A 192 7.54 17.42 -8.02
CA PHE A 192 6.52 16.53 -8.58
C PHE A 192 5.39 17.30 -9.26
N GLN A 193 5.06 16.90 -10.48
CA GLN A 193 3.90 17.38 -11.24
C GLN A 193 2.88 16.25 -11.37
N ALA A 194 1.68 16.49 -10.87
CA ALA A 194 0.56 15.56 -11.04
C ALA A 194 0.13 15.48 -12.51
N GLY A 195 -0.42 14.34 -12.91
CA GLY A 195 -0.96 14.11 -14.24
C GLY A 195 -0.35 12.92 -14.96
N PHE A 196 -0.78 12.77 -16.21
CA PHE A 196 -0.39 11.70 -17.12
C PHE A 196 0.21 12.30 -18.39
N HIS A 197 1.01 11.53 -19.11
CA HIS A 197 1.56 11.96 -20.38
C HIS A 197 0.45 12.00 -21.43
N THR A 198 0.14 13.20 -21.92
CA THR A 198 -0.91 13.44 -22.92
C THR A 198 -0.40 13.41 -24.35
N GLU A 199 0.92 13.39 -24.55
CA GLU A 199 1.46 13.27 -25.89
C GLU A 199 1.15 11.88 -26.44
N ARG A 200 0.39 11.85 -27.50
CA ARG A 200 0.04 10.68 -28.31
C ARG A 200 1.27 10.19 -29.08
N ASP A 201 2.30 9.83 -28.36
CA ASP A 201 3.28 8.92 -28.92
C ASP A 201 2.69 7.52 -28.75
N ASP A 202 2.52 6.77 -29.85
CA ASP A 202 1.92 5.42 -29.88
C ASP A 202 2.72 4.38 -29.08
N THR A 203 3.63 4.84 -28.25
CA THR A 203 4.43 4.01 -27.37
C THR A 203 3.85 4.11 -25.95
N TYR A 204 3.40 2.98 -25.42
CA TYR A 204 3.14 2.76 -23.97
C TYR A 204 4.37 3.09 -23.09
N TYR A 205 5.41 3.69 -23.65
CA TYR A 205 6.75 3.88 -23.14
C TYR A 205 7.09 5.36 -22.87
N ALA A 206 6.09 6.24 -22.77
CA ALA A 206 6.35 7.65 -22.46
C ALA A 206 7.19 7.75 -21.17
N ALA A 207 8.16 8.66 -21.18
CA ALA A 207 9.09 8.79 -20.07
C ALA A 207 8.38 9.25 -18.78
N TYR A 208 8.39 8.43 -17.76
CA TYR A 208 7.92 8.79 -16.43
C TYR A 208 8.76 9.94 -15.84
N GLN A 209 8.12 10.83 -15.10
CA GLN A 209 8.84 11.86 -14.35
C GLN A 209 9.74 11.18 -13.32
N LYS A 210 11.04 11.47 -13.38
CA LYS A 210 12.00 10.91 -12.40
C LYS A 210 11.96 11.71 -11.10
N ILE A 211 11.68 11.02 -10.02
CA ILE A 211 11.70 11.55 -8.66
C ILE A 211 12.91 10.97 -7.94
N SER A 212 13.76 11.83 -7.38
CA SER A 212 14.92 11.38 -6.62
C SER A 212 14.50 10.62 -5.34
N HIS A 213 15.33 9.73 -4.84
CA HIS A 213 15.09 9.04 -3.59
C HIS A 213 14.84 10.01 -2.42
N SER A 214 15.61 11.11 -2.35
CA SER A 214 15.44 12.13 -1.31
C SER A 214 14.12 12.86 -1.40
N ASP A 215 13.64 13.16 -2.61
CA ASP A 215 12.37 13.84 -2.83
C ASP A 215 11.20 12.88 -2.56
N TRP A 216 11.32 11.62 -2.98
CA TRP A 216 10.34 10.60 -2.65
C TRP A 216 10.20 10.42 -1.13
N SER A 217 11.31 10.32 -0.41
CA SER A 217 11.28 10.20 1.06
C SER A 217 10.52 11.34 1.74
N LYS A 218 10.64 12.58 1.22
CA LYS A 218 9.84 13.72 1.72
C LYS A 218 8.36 13.58 1.37
N MET A 219 8.05 13.13 0.14
CA MET A 219 6.68 12.92 -0.32
C MET A 219 6.00 11.81 0.47
N GLU A 220 6.69 10.69 0.68
CA GLU A 220 6.22 9.56 1.47
C GLU A 220 5.94 9.96 2.93
N GLN A 221 6.84 10.73 3.55
CA GLN A 221 6.63 11.29 4.89
C GLN A 221 5.44 12.25 4.95
N ALA A 222 5.09 12.91 3.85
CA ALA A 222 3.90 13.75 3.73
C ALA A 222 2.64 12.96 3.31
N GLY A 223 2.71 11.62 3.31
CA GLY A 223 1.58 10.72 3.08
C GLY A 223 1.35 10.32 1.63
N ALA A 224 2.26 10.59 0.71
CA ALA A 224 2.15 10.12 -0.66
C ALA A 224 2.28 8.58 -0.74
N ILE A 225 1.47 7.98 -1.62
CA ILE A 225 1.49 6.55 -1.90
C ILE A 225 2.04 6.31 -3.30
N PHE A 226 2.91 5.30 -3.43
CA PHE A 226 3.39 4.82 -4.70
C PHE A 226 2.86 3.42 -5.00
N LEU A 227 2.27 3.27 -6.17
CA LEU A 227 1.79 2.01 -6.72
C LEU A 227 2.74 1.61 -7.86
N PRO A 228 3.62 0.61 -7.69
CA PRO A 228 4.54 0.20 -8.75
C PRO A 228 3.79 -0.42 -9.94
N ALA A 229 4.32 -0.22 -11.14
CA ALA A 229 3.89 -0.91 -12.35
C ALA A 229 4.43 -2.35 -12.33
N ALA A 230 3.86 -3.20 -11.48
CA ALA A 230 4.31 -4.55 -11.21
C ALA A 230 3.94 -5.56 -12.31
N GLY A 231 3.23 -5.12 -13.35
CA GLY A 231 2.74 -5.97 -14.42
C GLY A 231 1.57 -6.85 -13.99
N SER A 232 1.43 -7.96 -14.67
CA SER A 232 0.44 -9.00 -14.39
C SER A 232 1.04 -10.38 -14.63
N ARG A 233 0.44 -11.41 -14.04
CA ARG A 233 0.78 -12.81 -14.30
C ARG A 233 -0.39 -13.51 -14.96
N TYR A 234 -0.12 -14.19 -16.07
CA TYR A 234 -1.06 -15.11 -16.71
C TYR A 234 -0.53 -16.54 -16.61
N VAL A 235 -1.24 -17.41 -15.91
CA VAL A 235 -0.80 -18.76 -15.53
C VAL A 235 0.54 -18.70 -14.80
N SER A 236 1.65 -19.01 -15.49
CA SER A 236 3.03 -19.03 -14.96
C SER A 236 3.97 -18.05 -15.66
N GLN A 237 3.43 -16.99 -16.26
CA GLN A 237 4.22 -15.96 -16.94
C GLN A 237 3.85 -14.57 -16.45
N THR A 238 4.84 -13.88 -15.91
CA THR A 238 4.75 -12.45 -15.54
C THR A 238 5.13 -11.61 -16.76
N ASP A 239 4.31 -10.61 -17.07
CA ASP A 239 4.50 -9.72 -18.21
C ASP A 239 4.21 -8.27 -17.83
N LEU A 240 4.63 -7.34 -18.69
CA LEU A 240 4.39 -5.90 -18.58
C LEU A 240 4.91 -5.25 -17.28
N VAL A 241 5.87 -5.86 -16.60
CA VAL A 241 6.57 -5.25 -15.47
C VAL A 241 7.24 -3.96 -15.93
N GLN A 242 7.13 -2.89 -15.14
CA GLN A 242 7.55 -1.52 -15.46
C GLN A 242 6.67 -0.76 -16.47
N PHE A 243 5.64 -1.39 -17.05
CA PHE A 243 4.79 -0.76 -18.06
C PHE A 243 3.34 -0.65 -17.62
N TYR A 244 2.87 -1.63 -16.86
CA TYR A 244 1.48 -1.78 -16.47
C TYR A 244 1.34 -1.94 -14.97
N GLY A 245 0.62 -1.03 -14.34
CA GLY A 245 0.19 -1.19 -12.96
C GLY A 245 -1.25 -1.68 -12.92
N CYS A 246 -1.49 -2.81 -12.26
CA CYS A 246 -2.81 -3.42 -12.22
C CYS A 246 -3.09 -3.98 -10.82
N TYR A 247 -4.19 -3.53 -10.23
CA TYR A 247 -4.55 -3.79 -8.85
C TYR A 247 -5.96 -4.35 -8.76
N TRP A 248 -6.12 -5.44 -8.04
CA TRP A 248 -7.45 -5.98 -7.77
C TRP A 248 -8.31 -5.02 -6.95
N THR A 249 -9.58 -4.95 -7.30
CA THR A 249 -10.63 -4.39 -6.45
C THR A 249 -11.41 -5.52 -5.75
N ALA A 250 -12.19 -5.19 -4.73
CA ALA A 250 -13.08 -6.15 -4.08
C ALA A 250 -14.34 -6.49 -4.91
N SER A 251 -14.51 -5.87 -6.09
CA SER A 251 -15.72 -5.93 -6.87
C SER A 251 -15.66 -6.97 -7.97
N SER A 252 -16.68 -7.81 -8.03
CA SER A 252 -16.95 -8.69 -9.17
C SER A 252 -17.47 -7.90 -10.36
N TYR A 253 -17.08 -8.26 -11.57
CA TYR A 253 -17.69 -7.74 -12.79
C TYR A 253 -18.73 -8.71 -13.36
N ASN A 254 -18.37 -9.99 -13.48
CA ASN A 254 -19.26 -11.11 -13.87
C ASN A 254 -18.70 -12.42 -13.31
N ASP A 255 -19.23 -13.57 -13.73
CA ASP A 255 -18.83 -14.89 -13.21
C ASP A 255 -17.34 -15.24 -13.46
N TYR A 256 -16.72 -14.63 -14.46
CA TYR A 256 -15.33 -14.94 -14.88
C TYR A 256 -14.36 -13.80 -14.68
N SER A 257 -14.85 -12.58 -14.52
CA SER A 257 -14.04 -11.36 -14.45
C SER A 257 -14.34 -10.57 -13.17
N ALA A 258 -13.35 -9.83 -12.71
CA ALA A 258 -13.47 -8.90 -11.60
C ALA A 258 -12.91 -7.52 -11.98
N CYS A 259 -13.42 -6.49 -11.33
CA CYS A 259 -12.97 -5.12 -11.55
C CYS A 259 -11.56 -4.92 -11.05
N ILE A 260 -10.81 -4.09 -11.78
CA ILE A 260 -9.44 -3.70 -11.48
C ILE A 260 -9.31 -2.18 -11.50
N PHE A 261 -8.34 -1.67 -10.77
CA PHE A 261 -7.76 -0.37 -11.01
C PHE A 261 -6.46 -0.55 -11.79
N GLN A 262 -6.35 0.10 -12.95
CA GLN A 262 -5.18 -0.01 -13.82
C GLN A 262 -4.61 1.34 -14.17
N PHE A 263 -3.31 1.35 -14.50
CA PHE A 263 -2.66 2.53 -15.05
C PHE A 263 -1.52 2.17 -16.01
N PHE A 264 -1.31 3.10 -16.95
CA PHE A 264 -0.15 3.20 -17.84
C PHE A 264 0.45 4.60 -17.71
N SER A 265 1.50 4.90 -18.43
CA SER A 265 2.10 6.23 -18.45
C SER A 265 1.12 7.35 -18.89
N ASN A 266 0.11 7.01 -19.68
CA ASN A 266 -0.85 7.94 -20.31
C ASN A 266 -2.23 7.99 -19.64
N GLY A 267 -2.48 7.22 -18.58
CA GLY A 267 -3.78 7.23 -17.91
C GLY A 267 -3.92 6.19 -16.82
N ALA A 268 -4.98 6.37 -16.05
CA ALA A 268 -5.44 5.38 -15.05
C ALA A 268 -6.96 5.31 -15.06
N ASP A 269 -7.52 4.10 -14.97
CA ASP A 269 -8.95 3.85 -15.06
C ASP A 269 -9.38 2.57 -14.34
N ILE A 270 -10.70 2.38 -14.26
CA ILE A 270 -11.33 1.13 -13.82
C ILE A 270 -11.65 0.28 -15.04
N ASP A 271 -11.25 -0.97 -15.00
CA ASP A 271 -11.51 -1.96 -16.05
C ASP A 271 -11.81 -3.31 -15.39
N HIS A 272 -11.80 -4.40 -16.13
CA HIS A 272 -12.00 -5.75 -15.61
C HIS A 272 -11.10 -6.76 -16.31
N LEU A 273 -10.62 -7.73 -15.54
CA LEU A 273 -9.81 -8.84 -16.04
C LEU A 273 -10.34 -10.18 -15.54
N ASN A 274 -9.89 -11.25 -16.22
CA ASN A 274 -10.21 -12.61 -15.77
C ASN A 274 -9.65 -12.84 -14.35
N ARG A 275 -10.45 -13.45 -13.48
CA ARG A 275 -10.13 -13.69 -12.06
C ARG A 275 -8.88 -14.55 -11.85
N SER A 276 -8.47 -15.33 -12.87
CA SER A 276 -7.24 -16.15 -12.83
C SER A 276 -5.95 -15.36 -13.06
N MET A 277 -6.07 -14.12 -13.55
CA MET A 277 -4.90 -13.26 -13.68
C MET A 277 -4.29 -13.00 -12.30
N GLY A 278 -2.98 -13.02 -12.23
CA GLY A 278 -2.25 -12.59 -11.05
C GLY A 278 -2.02 -11.09 -11.09
N LEU A 279 -2.56 -10.34 -10.11
CA LEU A 279 -2.41 -8.89 -10.03
C LEU A 279 -2.01 -8.47 -8.63
N SER A 280 -1.48 -7.26 -8.52
CA SER A 280 -1.11 -6.65 -7.25
C SER A 280 -2.33 -6.41 -6.34
N VAL A 281 -2.07 -6.41 -5.04
CA VAL A 281 -3.06 -6.08 -4.01
C VAL A 281 -2.50 -4.97 -3.13
N ARG A 282 -3.28 -3.90 -2.97
CA ARG A 282 -2.98 -2.79 -2.08
C ARG A 282 -4.15 -2.64 -1.10
N LEU A 283 -3.90 -2.93 0.17
CA LEU A 283 -4.93 -2.87 1.19
C LEU A 283 -5.04 -1.47 1.81
N VAL A 284 -6.18 -1.22 2.43
CA VAL A 284 -6.46 0.02 3.15
C VAL A 284 -7.07 -0.26 4.51
N ARG A 285 -6.90 0.70 5.44
CA ARG A 285 -7.62 0.78 6.71
C ARG A 285 -8.59 1.95 6.68
N GLU A 286 -9.80 1.74 7.18
CA GLU A 286 -10.77 2.82 7.37
C GLU A 286 -10.36 3.75 8.53
N LEU A 287 -10.67 5.05 8.37
CA LEU A 287 -10.45 6.08 9.39
C LEU A 287 -11.73 6.43 10.15
#